data_585c47afc7a3d05e24b86962da4b9047
#
_entry.id   585c47afc7a3d05e24b86962da4b9047
#
_cell.length_a   1.000
_cell.length_b   1.000
_cell.length_c   1.000
_cell.angle_alpha   90.00
_cell.angle_beta   90.00
_cell.angle_gamma   90.00
#
_symmetry.space_group_name_H-M   'P 1'
#
loop_
_entity.id
_entity.type
_entity.pdbx_description
1 polymer ?
#
loop_
_entity_poly.entity_id
_entity_poly.type
_entity_poly.pdbx_seq_one_letter_code
_entity_poly.pdbx_strand_id
1 'polypeptide(L)'
;MSNQLGTLPSFAAGSTSGPFSQPAKTRTPLRSECRENSFVRLCVLRGYQGFPCFHDSHPPPPLFFFKMATTPTTLSAPSRGHNSFLDDGLAIIWAIALAKLLFHIYFNNRYGYFRDEFDYISCGDHLAWGYVDQPPLIPFLIHICRAVLGDSLRSIRFIPALASSLLVVQTAVLAWEFGGRRFALLLSALAVVIAPQYLSNGSLLGTNCLEPNLWMGCAYFAILAIKRDNPRYWLWFGVIAGLGMEEKYSIAVFGFGIVIGLLLTAQRRVFLNRWIWLGGLAAFFIFLPNLLWNVHYHWPFVELMRNIRAEGRDVVLPLPQFFLQQMFLVDLITAPIWLRGLFALLFSARLKPYRVLGWSYPVCFTVFFVLHGKSYYLAPVYPMLLAAGAVVIESAIDGIKDGQLANARPRRTWLKAVIVIVLLASGAHLAPVTVPILSPDHFIAYTKTLPMKLPVMEHDHARAALPQWYADQFGWQEIVAETAEAWNRIPAEDRKDCGIFAQDYGQAGAIDFLGRAYGLPPALSGDRTYFLWGPRGYSGNCLIILDDSRKRMEELFDHVEYVGTSADNPYALENEIGVFLCRGAKFGTLAQLWPQLKRWH
;
A
#
# COMPACT_ATOMS: atom_id res chain seq x y z
N MET A 1 24.19 -7.69 -17.63
CA MET A 1 25.46 -7.88 -18.33
C MET A 1 26.55 -6.86 -17.96
N SER A 2 26.34 -5.95 -17.02
CA SER A 2 27.23 -4.79 -16.77
C SER A 2 28.45 -5.01 -15.87
N ASN A 3 28.65 -6.14 -15.26
CA ASN A 3 29.70 -6.30 -14.24
C ASN A 3 30.97 -7.07 -14.67
N GLN A 4 31.12 -7.45 -15.91
CA GLN A 4 32.37 -8.07 -16.40
C GLN A 4 33.30 -7.10 -17.17
N LEU A 5 32.82 -5.91 -17.51
CA LEU A 5 33.68 -4.90 -18.16
C LEU A 5 34.10 -3.91 -17.08
N GLY A 6 35.38 -3.94 -16.79
CA GLY A 6 36.02 -3.16 -15.75
C GLY A 6 35.58 -1.70 -15.74
N THR A 7 35.57 -1.14 -14.54
CA THR A 7 35.29 0.24 -14.20
C THR A 7 35.64 1.23 -15.31
N LEU A 8 34.64 1.74 -16.02
CA LEU A 8 34.78 2.95 -16.84
C LEU A 8 34.15 4.12 -16.07
N PRO A 9 34.77 5.30 -16.08
CA PRO A 9 34.36 6.43 -15.27
C PRO A 9 33.04 7.02 -15.78
N SER A 10 32.20 7.41 -14.84
CA SER A 10 31.01 8.20 -15.07
C SER A 10 31.35 9.50 -15.81
N PHE A 11 30.75 9.73 -16.96
CA PHE A 11 30.72 11.05 -17.60
C PHE A 11 29.71 11.93 -16.89
N ALA A 12 30.22 12.79 -15.99
CA ALA A 12 29.49 13.96 -15.53
C ALA A 12 29.68 15.07 -16.56
N ALA A 13 28.61 15.60 -17.09
CA ALA A 13 28.59 16.79 -17.91
C ALA A 13 29.02 17.99 -17.08
N GLY A 14 30.09 18.65 -17.53
CA GLY A 14 30.62 19.85 -16.92
C GLY A 14 29.77 21.08 -17.22
N SER A 15 29.57 21.90 -16.20
CA SER A 15 29.36 23.32 -16.38
C SER A 15 30.41 24.10 -15.58
N THR A 16 31.18 24.89 -16.33
CA THR A 16 32.23 25.78 -15.89
C THR A 16 31.73 26.99 -15.12
N SER A 17 32.35 27.32 -13.99
CA SER A 17 32.77 28.68 -13.65
C SER A 17 33.71 28.68 -12.45
N GLY A 18 34.89 29.24 -12.61
CA GLY A 18 35.98 29.30 -11.64
C GLY A 18 35.84 30.50 -10.68
N PRO A 19 36.97 31.00 -10.09
CA PRO A 19 37.31 30.61 -8.71
C PRO A 19 37.28 31.81 -7.74
N PHE A 20 37.13 31.58 -6.46
CA PHE A 20 37.62 32.52 -5.43
C PHE A 20 38.19 31.79 -4.21
N SER A 21 39.36 32.29 -3.87
CA SER A 21 40.38 32.00 -2.89
C SER A 21 39.95 31.68 -1.46
N GLN A 22 40.76 30.78 -0.90
CA GLN A 22 40.99 30.62 0.55
C GLN A 22 41.68 31.83 1.19
N PRO A 23 41.68 32.00 2.53
CA PRO A 23 42.83 31.48 3.24
C PRO A 23 42.54 30.76 4.58
N ALA A 24 43.50 29.94 4.92
CA ALA A 24 43.66 29.17 6.13
C ALA A 24 44.02 30.00 7.38
N LYS A 25 43.70 29.45 8.59
CA LYS A 25 44.50 29.53 9.84
C LYS A 25 43.96 28.45 10.81
N THR A 26 44.68 27.42 11.00
CA THR A 26 45.67 26.98 11.96
C THR A 26 45.29 27.00 13.46
N ARG A 27 45.58 25.82 14.05
CA ARG A 27 46.01 25.44 15.41
C ARG A 27 44.95 25.14 16.46
N THR A 28 44.84 23.87 16.72
CA THR A 28 45.32 22.89 17.75
C THR A 28 45.42 23.39 19.20
N PRO A 29 45.60 22.50 20.18
CA PRO A 29 44.56 21.92 21.03
C PRO A 29 44.86 22.21 22.51
N LEU A 30 43.94 22.00 23.42
CA LEU A 30 44.26 21.82 24.84
C LEU A 30 43.42 20.73 25.48
N ARG A 31 44.15 19.87 26.11
CA ARG A 31 43.86 18.75 26.99
C ARG A 31 43.31 19.22 28.34
N SER A 32 42.73 18.26 28.99
CA SER A 32 42.76 17.89 30.41
C SER A 32 41.35 17.85 31.02
N GLU A 33 41.06 16.70 31.38
CA GLU A 33 41.15 15.95 32.64
C GLU A 33 39.84 15.96 33.44
N CYS A 34 39.33 14.75 33.54
CA CYS A 34 38.94 13.99 34.74
C CYS A 34 38.33 14.73 35.94
N ARG A 35 37.15 14.29 36.33
CA ARG A 35 36.90 13.50 37.55
C ARG A 35 35.40 13.26 37.73
N GLU A 36 35.06 12.04 37.77
CA GLU A 36 34.39 11.21 38.78
C GLU A 36 33.85 11.92 40.04
N ASN A 37 32.65 11.50 40.36
CA ASN A 37 32.10 10.92 41.61
C ASN A 37 30.69 11.45 41.85
N SER A 38 29.72 10.62 41.83
CA SER A 38 29.22 9.63 42.84
C SER A 38 28.59 10.26 44.08
N PHE A 39 27.48 9.63 44.42
CA PHE A 39 26.81 9.52 45.72
C PHE A 39 25.83 10.65 46.12
N VAL A 40 24.56 10.32 46.20
CA VAL A 40 23.77 9.44 47.08
C VAL A 40 23.48 10.04 48.44
N ARG A 41 22.25 9.92 48.80
CA ARG A 41 21.66 9.71 50.13
C ARG A 41 21.33 10.94 51.02
N LEU A 42 20.04 10.95 51.28
CA LEU A 42 19.48 10.82 52.65
C LEU A 42 19.84 11.86 53.69
N CYS A 43 18.80 12.48 54.23
CA CYS A 43 18.58 12.75 55.67
C CYS A 43 17.21 13.43 55.79
N VAL A 44 16.20 12.91 56.31
CA VAL A 44 15.75 12.44 57.62
C VAL A 44 16.33 13.26 58.81
N LEU A 45 15.38 13.80 59.56
CA LEU A 45 15.30 14.04 60.98
C LEU A 45 15.35 15.45 61.56
N ARG A 46 14.41 15.57 62.45
CA ARG A 46 14.26 16.38 63.70
C ARG A 46 13.45 17.64 63.55
N GLY A 47 12.38 17.86 64.23
CA GLY A 47 11.98 17.47 65.61
C GLY A 47 11.85 18.71 66.46
N TYR A 48 10.70 18.94 67.05
CA TYR A 48 10.62 19.56 68.39
C TYR A 48 9.25 19.30 69.04
N GLN A 49 9.33 19.07 70.32
CA GLN A 49 8.36 18.66 71.29
C GLN A 49 7.42 19.75 71.73
N GLY A 50 6.32 19.34 72.36
CA GLY A 50 5.47 20.21 73.21
C GLY A 50 4.17 19.54 73.59
N PHE A 51 4.13 18.82 74.70
CA PHE A 51 2.92 18.35 75.44
C PHE A 51 2.25 19.51 76.18
N PRO A 52 0.91 19.48 76.60
CA PRO A 52 0.52 18.55 77.64
C PRO A 52 -0.85 17.85 77.46
N CYS A 53 -1.01 16.79 78.26
CA CYS A 53 -2.19 15.96 78.51
C CYS A 53 -3.39 16.75 79.08
N PHE A 54 -4.61 16.40 78.61
CA PHE A 54 -5.80 16.42 79.48
C PHE A 54 -6.58 15.11 79.23
N HIS A 55 -6.85 14.46 80.31
CA HIS A 55 -7.76 13.32 80.48
C HIS A 55 -9.18 13.84 80.36
N ASP A 56 -10.02 13.24 79.52
CA ASP A 56 -11.42 13.02 79.85
C ASP A 56 -12.01 11.91 78.98
N SER A 57 -12.69 11.07 79.71
CA SER A 57 -13.30 9.79 79.35
C SER A 57 -14.67 10.00 78.74
N HIS A 58 -14.83 9.67 77.43
CA HIS A 58 -16.13 9.35 76.85
C HIS A 58 -15.99 8.17 75.84
N PRO A 59 -17.00 7.25 75.79
CA PRO A 59 -16.92 6.08 74.94
C PRO A 59 -17.05 6.44 73.43
N PRO A 60 -16.42 5.71 72.51
CA PRO A 60 -16.47 6.00 71.09
C PRO A 60 -17.87 5.68 70.53
N PRO A 61 -18.39 6.51 69.58
CA PRO A 61 -19.58 6.23 68.83
C PRO A 61 -19.35 5.06 67.84
N PRO A 62 -20.39 4.32 67.44
CA PRO A 62 -20.25 3.15 66.60
C PRO A 62 -19.73 3.54 65.20
N LEU A 63 -18.73 2.82 64.75
CA LEU A 63 -18.21 2.86 63.38
C LEU A 63 -19.32 2.53 62.39
N PHE A 64 -19.89 3.54 61.74
CA PHE A 64 -20.64 3.38 60.52
C PHE A 64 -19.66 2.96 59.39
N PHE A 65 -19.64 1.67 59.08
CA PHE A 65 -19.09 1.20 57.84
C PHE A 65 -19.92 1.78 56.69
N PHE A 66 -19.46 2.84 56.06
CA PHE A 66 -19.90 3.22 54.73
C PHE A 66 -19.46 2.11 53.78
N LYS A 67 -20.37 1.16 53.53
CA LYS A 67 -20.32 0.31 52.36
C LYS A 67 -20.41 1.25 51.16
N MET A 68 -19.24 1.62 50.58
CA MET A 68 -19.22 2.09 49.22
C MET A 68 -19.72 0.96 48.34
N ALA A 69 -21.01 0.98 48.06
CA ALA A 69 -21.59 0.23 46.95
C ALA A 69 -21.01 0.80 45.66
N THR A 70 -19.88 0.27 45.23
CA THR A 70 -19.44 0.38 43.84
C THR A 70 -20.37 -0.51 43.03
N THR A 71 -21.54 -0.02 42.73
CA THR A 71 -22.31 -0.51 41.59
C THR A 71 -21.49 -0.14 40.37
N PRO A 72 -21.01 -1.09 39.59
CA PRO A 72 -20.50 -0.76 38.28
C PRO A 72 -21.69 -0.23 37.48
N THR A 73 -21.74 1.06 37.26
CA THR A 73 -22.63 1.65 36.27
C THR A 73 -22.18 1.06 34.93
N THR A 74 -22.69 -0.10 34.61
CA THR A 74 -22.73 -0.57 33.24
C THR A 74 -23.53 0.47 32.49
N LEU A 75 -22.82 1.40 31.82
CA LEU A 75 -23.37 2.16 30.73
C LEU A 75 -23.81 1.12 29.69
N SER A 76 -25.06 0.62 29.87
CA SER A 76 -25.75 -0.10 28.81
C SER A 76 -25.77 0.88 27.64
N ALA A 77 -24.99 0.58 26.61
CA ALA A 77 -25.21 1.16 25.29
C ALA A 77 -26.72 1.03 25.04
N PRO A 78 -27.41 2.08 24.58
CA PRO A 78 -28.82 2.00 24.31
C PRO A 78 -29.05 0.77 23.42
N SER A 79 -29.80 -0.21 23.94
CA SER A 79 -30.23 -1.36 23.16
C SER A 79 -31.06 -0.79 22.01
N ARG A 80 -30.44 -0.62 20.83
CA ARG A 80 -31.22 -0.50 19.62
C ARG A 80 -32.06 -1.77 19.55
N GLY A 81 -33.38 -1.63 19.62
CA GLY A 81 -34.27 -2.68 19.17
C GLY A 81 -33.69 -3.21 17.85
N HIS A 82 -33.81 -4.48 17.64
CA HIS A 82 -33.20 -5.30 16.57
C HIS A 82 -33.58 -4.79 15.16
N ASN A 83 -33.25 -3.53 14.87
CA ASN A 83 -33.30 -3.01 13.51
C ASN A 83 -32.08 -3.58 12.81
N SER A 84 -32.33 -4.49 11.91
CA SER A 84 -31.27 -5.12 11.12
C SER A 84 -30.54 -4.00 10.35
N PHE A 85 -29.24 -4.20 10.10
CA PHE A 85 -28.43 -3.32 9.22
C PHE A 85 -29.15 -3.08 7.86
N LEU A 86 -29.99 -4.03 7.44
CA LEU A 86 -30.83 -3.93 6.24
C LEU A 86 -31.84 -2.76 6.29
N ASP A 87 -32.40 -2.45 7.48
CA ASP A 87 -33.39 -1.38 7.63
C ASP A 87 -32.76 0.02 7.65
N ASP A 88 -31.46 0.12 7.93
CA ASP A 88 -30.73 1.40 8.09
C ASP A 88 -30.18 2.00 6.78
N GLY A 89 -30.55 1.48 5.60
CA GLY A 89 -30.13 2.02 4.30
C GLY A 89 -29.08 1.18 3.57
N LEU A 90 -28.90 -0.07 3.96
CA LEU A 90 -27.94 -1.00 3.37
C LEU A 90 -28.15 -1.21 1.87
N ALA A 91 -29.40 -1.23 1.40
CA ALA A 91 -29.69 -1.38 -0.02
C ALA A 91 -29.03 -0.27 -0.87
N ILE A 92 -29.01 0.97 -0.36
CA ILE A 92 -28.34 2.10 -1.04
C ILE A 92 -26.82 1.87 -1.08
N ILE A 93 -26.23 1.39 0.01
CA ILE A 93 -24.79 1.11 0.07
C ILE A 93 -24.39 0.01 -0.91
N TRP A 94 -25.16 -1.08 -0.98
CA TRP A 94 -24.94 -2.14 -1.97
C TRP A 94 -25.15 -1.65 -3.41
N ALA A 95 -26.13 -0.78 -3.66
CA ALA A 95 -26.34 -0.16 -4.98
C ALA A 95 -25.14 0.72 -5.37
N ILE A 96 -24.58 1.50 -4.43
CA ILE A 96 -23.37 2.31 -4.66
C ILE A 96 -22.16 1.40 -4.94
N ALA A 97 -21.98 0.33 -4.16
CA ALA A 97 -20.90 -0.62 -4.37
C ALA A 97 -21.02 -1.32 -5.73
N LEU A 98 -22.22 -1.74 -6.12
CA LEU A 98 -22.48 -2.32 -7.43
C LEU A 98 -22.23 -1.32 -8.56
N ALA A 99 -22.67 -0.07 -8.41
CA ALA A 99 -22.40 0.99 -9.39
C ALA A 99 -20.89 1.21 -9.57
N LYS A 100 -20.11 1.20 -8.46
CA LYS A 100 -18.64 1.30 -8.50
C LYS A 100 -18.02 0.08 -9.20
N LEU A 101 -18.50 -1.12 -8.93
CA LEU A 101 -18.02 -2.34 -9.60
C LEU A 101 -18.25 -2.25 -11.12
N LEU A 102 -19.46 -1.90 -11.54
CA LEU A 102 -19.80 -1.77 -12.96
C LEU A 102 -19.01 -0.64 -13.64
N PHE A 103 -18.78 0.46 -12.94
CA PHE A 103 -17.92 1.54 -13.38
C PHE A 103 -16.51 1.05 -13.69
N HIS A 104 -15.87 0.33 -12.77
CA HIS A 104 -14.53 -0.23 -13.00
C HIS A 104 -14.53 -1.28 -14.11
N ILE A 105 -15.47 -2.22 -14.14
CA ILE A 105 -15.57 -3.23 -15.22
C ILE A 105 -15.67 -2.57 -16.60
N TYR A 106 -16.40 -1.44 -16.70
CA TYR A 106 -16.57 -0.71 -17.96
C TYR A 106 -15.30 0.01 -18.39
N PHE A 107 -14.64 0.75 -17.47
CA PHE A 107 -13.50 1.60 -17.80
C PHE A 107 -12.16 0.87 -17.81
N ASN A 108 -11.99 -0.20 -17.02
CA ASN A 108 -10.72 -0.90 -16.86
C ASN A 108 -10.21 -1.62 -18.13
N ASN A 109 -10.96 -1.60 -19.22
CA ASN A 109 -10.56 -2.19 -20.51
C ASN A 109 -10.13 -1.15 -21.56
N ARG A 110 -9.95 0.11 -21.19
CA ARG A 110 -9.71 1.19 -22.16
C ARG A 110 -8.25 1.41 -22.54
N TYR A 111 -7.33 1.22 -21.61
CA TYR A 111 -5.89 1.25 -21.85
C TYR A 111 -5.33 -0.17 -21.84
N GLY A 112 -4.04 -0.34 -22.09
CA GLY A 112 -3.39 -1.64 -22.10
C GLY A 112 -3.14 -2.22 -20.69
N TYR A 113 -2.31 -3.25 -20.64
CA TYR A 113 -1.84 -3.87 -19.40
C TYR A 113 -0.79 -2.96 -18.73
N PHE A 114 -0.90 -2.79 -17.44
CA PHE A 114 0.11 -2.09 -16.66
C PHE A 114 1.34 -3.01 -16.45
N ARG A 115 2.53 -2.44 -16.44
CA ARG A 115 3.80 -3.19 -16.34
C ARG A 115 3.79 -4.25 -15.25
N ASP A 116 3.38 -3.89 -14.03
CA ASP A 116 3.35 -4.82 -12.91
C ASP A 116 2.29 -5.93 -13.07
N GLU A 117 1.22 -5.72 -13.86
CA GLU A 117 0.21 -6.76 -14.13
C GLU A 117 0.82 -7.95 -14.84
N PHE A 118 1.82 -7.75 -15.71
CA PHE A 118 2.54 -8.85 -16.36
C PHE A 118 3.35 -9.68 -15.36
N ASP A 119 3.98 -9.04 -14.36
CA ASP A 119 4.68 -9.78 -13.30
C ASP A 119 3.72 -10.63 -12.48
N TYR A 120 2.57 -10.08 -12.05
CA TYR A 120 1.56 -10.86 -11.32
C TYR A 120 0.99 -12.00 -12.13
N ILE A 121 0.80 -11.83 -13.45
CA ILE A 121 0.35 -12.88 -14.37
C ILE A 121 1.41 -13.98 -14.46
N SER A 122 2.67 -13.64 -14.68
CA SER A 122 3.77 -14.58 -14.79
C SER A 122 4.02 -15.31 -13.48
N CYS A 123 3.95 -14.62 -12.34
CA CYS A 123 3.98 -15.24 -11.01
C CYS A 123 2.78 -16.18 -10.78
N GLY A 124 1.59 -15.82 -11.31
CA GLY A 124 0.40 -16.67 -11.28
C GLY A 124 0.53 -17.96 -12.13
N ASP A 125 1.30 -17.91 -13.22
CA ASP A 125 1.63 -19.10 -14.03
C ASP A 125 2.71 -19.97 -13.37
N HIS A 126 3.48 -19.43 -12.42
CA HIS A 126 4.55 -20.12 -11.67
C HIS A 126 4.30 -20.02 -10.16
N LEU A 127 3.22 -20.64 -9.67
CA LEU A 127 2.80 -20.53 -8.27
C LEU A 127 3.91 -20.96 -7.29
N ALA A 128 4.21 -20.10 -6.34
CA ALA A 128 5.18 -20.31 -5.27
C ALA A 128 4.64 -19.70 -3.95
N TRP A 129 5.29 -20.00 -2.84
CA TRP A 129 4.93 -19.44 -1.54
C TRP A 129 5.50 -18.04 -1.28
N GLY A 130 6.12 -17.43 -2.28
CA GLY A 130 6.64 -16.07 -2.27
C GLY A 130 7.33 -15.73 -3.57
N TYR A 131 7.62 -14.45 -3.75
CA TYR A 131 8.31 -13.88 -4.89
C TYR A 131 9.28 -12.80 -4.39
N VAL A 132 10.14 -12.30 -5.27
CA VAL A 132 11.21 -11.37 -4.87
C VAL A 132 10.66 -10.10 -4.24
N ASP A 133 9.59 -9.54 -4.78
CA ASP A 133 9.04 -8.24 -4.40
C ASP A 133 7.65 -8.33 -3.75
N GLN A 134 7.04 -9.53 -3.67
CA GLN A 134 5.67 -9.69 -3.21
C GLN A 134 5.37 -11.04 -2.55
N PRO A 135 4.40 -11.10 -1.63
CA PRO A 135 3.82 -12.34 -1.11
C PRO A 135 2.90 -13.02 -2.14
N PRO A 136 2.44 -14.27 -1.89
CA PRO A 136 1.82 -15.12 -2.91
C PRO A 136 0.34 -14.86 -3.18
N LEU A 137 -0.38 -14.07 -2.37
CA LEU A 137 -1.85 -14.03 -2.45
C LEU A 137 -2.35 -13.46 -3.79
N ILE A 138 -1.76 -12.39 -4.30
CA ILE A 138 -2.20 -11.78 -5.58
C ILE A 138 -1.90 -12.71 -6.75
N PRO A 139 -0.69 -13.29 -6.92
CA PRO A 139 -0.44 -14.31 -7.93
C PRO A 139 -1.39 -15.50 -7.86
N PHE A 140 -1.71 -15.99 -6.67
CA PHE A 140 -2.67 -17.10 -6.50
C PHE A 140 -4.10 -16.71 -6.93
N LEU A 141 -4.56 -15.52 -6.54
CA LEU A 141 -5.89 -15.04 -6.92
C LEU A 141 -6.02 -14.79 -8.41
N ILE A 142 -4.99 -14.23 -9.06
CA ILE A 142 -5.03 -14.02 -10.51
C ILE A 142 -4.97 -15.33 -11.28
N HIS A 143 -4.23 -16.32 -10.80
CA HIS A 143 -4.26 -17.67 -11.37
C HIS A 143 -5.69 -18.23 -11.41
N ILE A 144 -6.41 -18.19 -10.28
CA ILE A 144 -7.81 -18.63 -10.19
C ILE A 144 -8.71 -17.79 -11.11
N CYS A 145 -8.56 -16.45 -11.07
CA CYS A 145 -9.38 -15.56 -11.84
C CYS A 145 -9.26 -15.82 -13.34
N ARG A 146 -8.04 -16.00 -13.84
CA ARG A 146 -7.76 -16.35 -15.24
C ARG A 146 -8.31 -17.72 -15.61
N ALA A 147 -8.18 -18.71 -14.74
CA ALA A 147 -8.72 -20.05 -14.97
C ALA A 147 -10.27 -20.04 -15.11
N VAL A 148 -10.97 -19.14 -14.40
CA VAL A 148 -12.45 -19.06 -14.40
C VAL A 148 -12.99 -18.09 -15.45
N LEU A 149 -12.36 -16.91 -15.60
CA LEU A 149 -12.87 -15.80 -16.43
C LEU A 149 -12.06 -15.60 -17.73
N GLY A 150 -10.97 -16.36 -17.94
CA GLY A 150 -10.08 -16.25 -19.11
C GLY A 150 -9.06 -15.10 -19.00
N ASP A 151 -8.28 -14.91 -20.07
CA ASP A 151 -7.11 -14.02 -20.13
C ASP A 151 -7.42 -12.62 -20.65
N SER A 152 -8.63 -12.09 -20.40
CA SER A 152 -8.96 -10.72 -20.79
C SER A 152 -8.51 -9.69 -19.72
N LEU A 153 -8.25 -8.46 -20.15
CA LEU A 153 -7.92 -7.36 -19.24
C LEU A 153 -9.01 -7.12 -18.18
N ARG A 154 -10.29 -7.32 -18.55
CA ARG A 154 -11.42 -7.26 -17.59
C ARG A 154 -11.35 -8.37 -16.55
N SER A 155 -10.94 -9.55 -16.94
CA SER A 155 -10.74 -10.69 -16.04
C SER A 155 -9.64 -10.39 -15.04
N ILE A 156 -8.49 -9.93 -15.51
CA ILE A 156 -7.33 -9.60 -14.68
C ILE A 156 -7.66 -8.49 -13.68
N ARG A 157 -8.39 -7.46 -14.11
CA ARG A 157 -8.79 -6.33 -13.26
C ARG A 157 -10.12 -6.53 -12.52
N PHE A 158 -10.70 -7.74 -12.56
CA PHE A 158 -11.93 -8.05 -11.82
C PHE A 158 -11.71 -8.04 -10.30
N ILE A 159 -10.60 -8.61 -9.83
CA ILE A 159 -10.26 -8.66 -8.39
C ILE A 159 -10.13 -7.26 -7.80
N PRO A 160 -9.31 -6.34 -8.36
CA PRO A 160 -9.23 -4.97 -7.87
C PRO A 160 -10.58 -4.23 -7.91
N ALA A 161 -11.36 -4.39 -8.99
CA ALA A 161 -12.68 -3.78 -9.11
C ALA A 161 -13.63 -4.25 -8.00
N LEU A 162 -13.66 -5.56 -7.73
CA LEU A 162 -14.46 -6.16 -6.66
C LEU A 162 -13.99 -5.69 -5.27
N ALA A 163 -12.68 -5.71 -5.02
CA ALA A 163 -12.10 -5.25 -3.75
C ALA A 163 -12.44 -3.79 -3.46
N SER A 164 -12.24 -2.90 -4.46
CA SER A 164 -12.56 -1.48 -4.35
C SER A 164 -14.06 -1.23 -4.07
N SER A 165 -14.92 -2.06 -4.64
CA SER A 165 -16.37 -1.99 -4.42
C SER A 165 -16.77 -2.51 -3.04
N LEU A 166 -16.18 -3.61 -2.58
CA LEU A 166 -16.41 -4.15 -1.23
C LEU A 166 -15.91 -3.20 -0.13
N LEU A 167 -14.85 -2.41 -0.40
CA LEU A 167 -14.35 -1.41 0.53
C LEU A 167 -15.42 -0.35 0.88
N VAL A 168 -16.30 -0.01 -0.07
CA VAL A 168 -17.45 0.88 0.15
C VAL A 168 -18.39 0.30 1.22
N VAL A 169 -18.71 -0.99 1.10
CA VAL A 169 -19.56 -1.69 2.06
C VAL A 169 -18.88 -1.80 3.42
N GLN A 170 -17.61 -2.21 3.45
CA GLN A 170 -16.85 -2.34 4.70
C GLN A 170 -16.78 -1.02 5.46
N THR A 171 -16.53 0.09 4.77
CA THR A 171 -16.46 1.41 5.41
C THR A 171 -17.81 1.84 5.99
N ALA A 172 -18.92 1.59 5.27
CA ALA A 172 -20.26 1.83 5.80
C ALA A 172 -20.59 0.94 7.01
N VAL A 173 -20.14 -0.33 7.00
CA VAL A 173 -20.28 -1.24 8.14
C VAL A 173 -19.54 -0.71 9.36
N LEU A 174 -18.30 -0.20 9.18
CA LEU A 174 -17.56 0.44 10.28
C LEU A 174 -18.30 1.67 10.82
N ALA A 175 -18.84 2.53 9.94
CA ALA A 175 -19.66 3.67 10.37
C ALA A 175 -20.90 3.22 11.16
N TRP A 176 -21.56 2.15 10.75
CA TRP A 176 -22.68 1.57 11.48
C TRP A 176 -22.24 1.02 12.86
N GLU A 177 -21.12 0.33 12.94
CA GLU A 177 -20.59 -0.18 14.22
C GLU A 177 -20.21 0.95 15.18
N PHE A 178 -19.72 2.09 14.69
CA PHE A 178 -19.50 3.31 15.47
C PHE A 178 -20.80 4.04 15.87
N GLY A 179 -21.96 3.52 15.46
CA GLY A 179 -23.27 4.07 15.80
C GLY A 179 -23.77 5.15 14.84
N GLY A 180 -23.25 5.18 13.62
CA GLY A 180 -23.75 6.00 12.49
C GLY A 180 -25.16 5.59 12.08
N ARG A 181 -25.93 6.52 11.50
CA ARG A 181 -27.22 6.31 10.88
C ARG A 181 -27.10 6.42 9.35
N ARG A 182 -28.21 6.48 8.65
CA ARG A 182 -28.28 6.49 7.16
C ARG A 182 -27.31 7.50 6.51
N PHE A 183 -27.21 8.73 7.06
CA PHE A 183 -26.34 9.73 6.46
C PHE A 183 -24.86 9.45 6.71
N ALA A 184 -24.48 8.95 7.88
CA ALA A 184 -23.10 8.56 8.16
C ALA A 184 -22.65 7.39 7.26
N LEU A 185 -23.55 6.40 7.02
CA LEU A 185 -23.26 5.31 6.11
C LEU A 185 -23.04 5.84 4.67
N LEU A 186 -23.96 6.69 4.19
CA LEU A 186 -23.85 7.31 2.87
C LEU A 186 -22.59 8.16 2.73
N LEU A 187 -22.31 9.01 3.73
CA LEU A 187 -21.16 9.92 3.72
C LEU A 187 -19.83 9.15 3.68
N SER A 188 -19.70 8.11 4.51
CA SER A 188 -18.49 7.27 4.55
C SER A 188 -18.30 6.47 3.26
N ALA A 189 -19.39 5.94 2.70
CA ALA A 189 -19.40 5.23 1.42
C ALA A 189 -18.97 6.16 0.27
N LEU A 190 -19.57 7.35 0.16
CA LEU A 190 -19.23 8.31 -0.90
C LEU A 190 -17.79 8.81 -0.77
N ALA A 191 -17.29 9.05 0.44
CA ALA A 191 -15.90 9.46 0.65
C ALA A 191 -14.90 8.42 0.12
N VAL A 192 -15.21 7.11 0.23
CA VAL A 192 -14.40 6.02 -0.35
C VAL A 192 -14.59 5.90 -1.86
N VAL A 193 -15.81 6.15 -2.36
CA VAL A 193 -16.10 6.08 -3.80
C VAL A 193 -15.27 7.10 -4.59
N ILE A 194 -15.17 8.33 -4.06
CA ILE A 194 -14.54 9.45 -4.79
C ILE A 194 -13.02 9.54 -4.59
N ALA A 195 -12.47 8.86 -3.57
CA ALA A 195 -11.07 8.98 -3.24
C ALA A 195 -10.16 8.46 -4.37
N PRO A 196 -9.23 9.29 -4.89
CA PRO A 196 -8.36 8.94 -6.02
C PRO A 196 -7.61 7.62 -5.80
N GLN A 197 -7.08 7.39 -4.60
CA GLN A 197 -6.35 6.16 -4.29
C GLN A 197 -7.22 4.90 -4.42
N TYR A 198 -8.49 4.93 -3.96
CA TYR A 198 -9.36 3.76 -4.05
C TYR A 198 -10.01 3.59 -5.42
N LEU A 199 -10.03 4.65 -6.24
CA LEU A 199 -10.34 4.54 -7.65
C LEU A 199 -9.17 3.88 -8.41
N SER A 200 -7.94 4.31 -8.14
CA SER A 200 -6.73 3.69 -8.70
C SER A 200 -6.61 2.21 -8.32
N ASN A 201 -6.77 1.89 -7.03
CA ASN A 201 -6.74 0.51 -6.53
C ASN A 201 -7.81 -0.39 -7.16
N GLY A 202 -8.91 0.16 -7.66
CA GLY A 202 -9.95 -0.58 -8.38
C GLY A 202 -9.68 -0.73 -9.88
N SER A 203 -8.67 -0.05 -10.40
CA SER A 203 -8.37 0.01 -11.84
C SER A 203 -7.17 -0.82 -12.26
N LEU A 204 -6.25 -1.14 -11.34
CA LEU A 204 -5.02 -1.86 -11.63
C LEU A 204 -4.86 -3.05 -10.68
N LEU A 205 -4.42 -4.19 -11.22
CA LEU A 205 -4.04 -5.33 -10.40
C LEU A 205 -2.70 -5.05 -9.70
N GLY A 206 -2.64 -5.30 -8.41
CA GLY A 206 -1.41 -5.17 -7.62
C GLY A 206 -1.67 -5.40 -6.15
N THR A 207 -0.60 -5.47 -5.37
CA THR A 207 -0.64 -5.67 -3.90
C THR A 207 -1.35 -4.56 -3.13
N ASN A 208 -1.78 -3.48 -3.79
CA ASN A 208 -2.54 -2.40 -3.14
C ASN A 208 -4.06 -2.61 -3.22
N CYS A 209 -4.53 -3.56 -4.03
CA CYS A 209 -5.96 -3.66 -4.33
C CYS A 209 -6.78 -4.25 -3.17
N LEU A 210 -6.26 -5.27 -2.47
CA LEU A 210 -6.92 -5.91 -1.32
C LEU A 210 -6.48 -5.32 0.03
N GLU A 211 -5.34 -4.65 0.08
CA GLU A 211 -4.73 -4.14 1.31
C GLU A 211 -5.72 -3.32 2.18
N PRO A 212 -6.49 -2.34 1.64
CA PRO A 212 -7.47 -1.60 2.43
C PRO A 212 -8.57 -2.50 3.00
N ASN A 213 -9.00 -3.53 2.27
CA ASN A 213 -10.03 -4.46 2.72
C ASN A 213 -9.58 -5.30 3.92
N LEU A 214 -8.33 -5.76 3.89
CA LEU A 214 -7.74 -6.58 4.96
C LEU A 214 -7.49 -5.74 6.22
N TRP A 215 -7.00 -4.50 6.08
CA TRP A 215 -6.89 -3.58 7.22
C TRP A 215 -8.25 -3.26 7.82
N MET A 216 -9.28 -3.02 6.99
CA MET A 216 -10.65 -2.79 7.47
C MET A 216 -11.27 -4.04 8.10
N GLY A 217 -10.93 -5.22 7.60
CA GLY A 217 -11.30 -6.49 8.24
C GLY A 217 -10.71 -6.62 9.66
N CYS A 218 -9.43 -6.29 9.82
CA CYS A 218 -8.77 -6.23 11.13
C CYS A 218 -9.44 -5.19 12.05
N ALA A 219 -9.68 -3.97 11.55
CA ALA A 219 -10.36 -2.92 12.31
C ALA A 219 -11.78 -3.34 12.74
N TYR A 220 -12.53 -4.01 11.87
CA TYR A 220 -13.86 -4.52 12.14
C TYR A 220 -13.86 -5.54 13.29
N PHE A 221 -12.97 -6.54 13.22
CA PHE A 221 -12.91 -7.54 14.30
C PHE A 221 -12.38 -6.95 15.61
N ALA A 222 -11.49 -5.96 15.58
CA ALA A 222 -11.11 -5.22 16.78
C ALA A 222 -12.29 -4.45 17.39
N ILE A 223 -13.12 -3.80 16.56
CA ILE A 223 -14.35 -3.14 17.01
C ILE A 223 -15.31 -4.14 17.63
N LEU A 224 -15.54 -5.30 16.99
CA LEU A 224 -16.42 -6.34 17.52
C LEU A 224 -15.93 -6.92 18.84
N ALA A 225 -14.62 -7.16 18.97
CA ALA A 225 -14.01 -7.64 20.20
C ALA A 225 -14.27 -6.70 21.38
N ILE A 226 -14.13 -5.39 21.13
CA ILE A 226 -14.32 -4.34 22.13
C ILE A 226 -15.82 -4.11 22.42
N LYS A 227 -16.65 -3.98 21.36
CA LYS A 227 -18.07 -3.60 21.48
C LYS A 227 -18.93 -4.70 22.10
N ARG A 228 -18.64 -5.95 21.73
CA ARG A 228 -19.42 -7.13 22.18
C ARG A 228 -18.80 -7.82 23.39
N ASP A 229 -17.69 -7.28 23.92
CA ASP A 229 -16.91 -7.88 25.01
C ASP A 229 -16.64 -9.38 24.78
N ASN A 230 -16.41 -9.75 23.52
CA ASN A 230 -16.14 -11.12 23.12
C ASN A 230 -14.72 -11.26 22.56
N PRO A 231 -13.78 -11.79 23.35
CA PRO A 231 -12.37 -11.85 22.97
C PRO A 231 -12.10 -12.84 21.82
N ARG A 232 -13.04 -13.72 21.45
CA ARG A 232 -12.88 -14.64 20.30
C ARG A 232 -12.70 -13.91 18.98
N TYR A 233 -13.15 -12.65 18.86
CA TYR A 233 -12.93 -11.85 17.65
C TYR A 233 -11.46 -11.51 17.40
N TRP A 234 -10.59 -11.57 18.42
CA TRP A 234 -9.14 -11.43 18.23
C TRP A 234 -8.54 -12.59 17.43
N LEU A 235 -9.13 -13.79 17.48
CA LEU A 235 -8.73 -14.87 16.58
C LEU A 235 -8.99 -14.51 15.11
N TRP A 236 -10.17 -13.99 14.80
CA TRP A 236 -10.50 -13.55 13.44
C TRP A 236 -9.66 -12.35 12.98
N PHE A 237 -9.34 -11.43 13.90
CA PHE A 237 -8.35 -10.38 13.64
C PHE A 237 -7.03 -11.00 13.16
N GLY A 238 -6.54 -12.02 13.86
CA GLY A 238 -5.29 -12.70 13.50
C GLY A 238 -5.36 -13.42 12.17
N VAL A 239 -6.48 -14.09 11.86
CA VAL A 239 -6.69 -14.74 10.56
C VAL A 239 -6.61 -13.71 9.41
N ILE A 240 -7.32 -12.59 9.55
CA ILE A 240 -7.29 -11.53 8.52
C ILE A 240 -5.89 -10.88 8.43
N ALA A 241 -5.22 -10.67 9.56
CA ALA A 241 -3.86 -10.14 9.57
C ALA A 241 -2.87 -11.09 8.88
N GLY A 242 -3.01 -12.41 9.09
CA GLY A 242 -2.22 -13.42 8.41
C GLY A 242 -2.44 -13.43 6.90
N LEU A 243 -3.70 -13.40 6.46
CA LEU A 243 -4.03 -13.26 5.04
C LEU A 243 -3.48 -11.94 4.44
N GLY A 244 -3.49 -10.87 5.24
CA GLY A 244 -2.89 -9.60 4.82
C GLY A 244 -1.37 -9.67 4.68
N MET A 245 -0.69 -10.46 5.51
CA MET A 245 0.76 -10.72 5.35
C MET A 245 1.06 -11.48 4.05
N GLU A 246 0.13 -12.33 3.60
CA GLU A 246 0.24 -13.05 2.31
C GLU A 246 -0.10 -12.16 1.10
N GLU A 247 -0.66 -10.97 1.34
CA GLU A 247 -0.91 -9.97 0.29
C GLU A 247 0.18 -8.90 0.25
N LYS A 248 0.50 -8.30 1.42
CA LYS A 248 1.51 -7.25 1.53
C LYS A 248 2.01 -7.09 2.96
N TYR A 249 3.32 -7.03 3.13
CA TYR A 249 3.96 -6.95 4.46
C TYR A 249 3.59 -5.69 5.28
N SER A 250 3.08 -4.64 4.63
CA SER A 250 2.68 -3.38 5.28
C SER A 250 1.60 -3.53 6.35
N ILE A 251 0.76 -4.58 6.29
CA ILE A 251 -0.24 -4.86 7.34
C ILE A 251 0.41 -5.11 8.71
N ALA A 252 1.67 -5.55 8.75
CA ALA A 252 2.43 -5.67 10.00
C ALA A 252 2.58 -4.31 10.71
N VAL A 253 2.70 -3.21 9.96
CA VAL A 253 2.75 -1.85 10.51
C VAL A 253 1.41 -1.48 11.14
N PHE A 254 0.29 -1.87 10.53
CA PHE A 254 -1.03 -1.68 11.13
C PHE A 254 -1.20 -2.53 12.39
N GLY A 255 -0.81 -3.80 12.34
CA GLY A 255 -0.81 -4.68 13.52
C GLY A 255 0.02 -4.11 14.67
N PHE A 256 1.22 -3.57 14.37
CA PHE A 256 2.04 -2.86 15.34
C PHE A 256 1.33 -1.61 15.90
N GLY A 257 0.67 -0.83 15.04
CA GLY A 257 -0.14 0.31 15.44
C GLY A 257 -1.30 -0.08 16.38
N ILE A 258 -1.97 -1.20 16.12
CA ILE A 258 -3.01 -1.76 17.00
C ILE A 258 -2.42 -2.20 18.35
N VAL A 259 -1.27 -2.88 18.36
CA VAL A 259 -0.59 -3.29 19.61
C VAL A 259 -0.24 -2.07 20.47
N ILE A 260 0.36 -1.05 19.88
CA ILE A 260 0.66 0.21 20.60
C ILE A 260 -0.63 0.87 21.09
N GLY A 261 -1.67 0.94 20.26
CA GLY A 261 -2.96 1.48 20.65
C GLY A 261 -3.61 0.72 21.82
N LEU A 262 -3.50 -0.61 21.84
CA LEU A 262 -3.96 -1.44 22.96
C LEU A 262 -3.19 -1.11 24.25
N LEU A 263 -1.85 -1.00 24.17
CA LEU A 263 -1.00 -0.70 25.32
C LEU A 263 -1.29 0.68 25.92
N LEU A 264 -1.54 1.70 25.07
CA LEU A 264 -1.82 3.08 25.47
C LEU A 264 -3.24 3.31 25.99
N THR A 265 -4.11 2.30 25.94
CA THR A 265 -5.52 2.43 26.30
C THR A 265 -5.93 1.48 27.44
N ALA A 266 -7.17 1.63 27.92
CA ALA A 266 -7.74 0.69 28.88
C ALA A 266 -7.85 -0.75 28.34
N GLN A 267 -7.76 -0.91 27.01
CA GLN A 267 -7.84 -2.20 26.31
C GLN A 267 -6.58 -3.07 26.52
N ARG A 268 -5.50 -2.55 27.14
CA ARG A 268 -4.27 -3.31 27.43
C ARG A 268 -4.51 -4.65 28.17
N ARG A 269 -5.65 -4.78 28.87
CA ARG A 269 -6.04 -6.02 29.56
C ARG A 269 -6.28 -7.19 28.59
N VAL A 270 -6.46 -6.93 27.29
CA VAL A 270 -6.64 -7.97 26.28
C VAL A 270 -5.45 -8.91 26.20
N PHE A 271 -4.23 -8.43 26.52
CA PHE A 271 -3.02 -9.25 26.54
C PHE A 271 -3.03 -10.34 27.62
N LEU A 272 -3.89 -10.22 28.63
CA LEU A 272 -4.13 -11.27 29.63
C LEU A 272 -5.06 -12.37 29.12
N ASN A 273 -5.68 -12.18 27.95
CA ASN A 273 -6.62 -13.12 27.36
C ASN A 273 -5.94 -13.99 26.30
N ARG A 274 -6.18 -15.30 26.34
CA ARG A 274 -5.60 -16.28 25.40
C ARG A 274 -5.92 -15.98 23.93
N TRP A 275 -7.07 -15.37 23.62
CA TRP A 275 -7.57 -15.20 22.26
C TRP A 275 -6.73 -14.23 21.42
N ILE A 276 -6.10 -13.22 22.03
CA ILE A 276 -5.17 -12.34 21.32
C ILE A 276 -3.93 -13.11 20.85
N TRP A 277 -3.40 -13.99 21.72
CA TRP A 277 -2.24 -14.83 21.42
C TRP A 277 -2.57 -15.92 20.39
N LEU A 278 -3.76 -16.53 20.49
CA LEU A 278 -4.25 -17.47 19.47
C LEU A 278 -4.44 -16.76 18.12
N GLY A 279 -4.88 -15.51 18.11
CA GLY A 279 -4.92 -14.68 16.90
C GLY A 279 -3.53 -14.43 16.31
N GLY A 280 -2.57 -14.03 17.14
CA GLY A 280 -1.19 -13.89 16.72
C GLY A 280 -0.59 -15.18 16.16
N LEU A 281 -0.89 -16.32 16.80
CA LEU A 281 -0.46 -17.63 16.34
C LEU A 281 -1.11 -18.01 15.01
N ALA A 282 -2.41 -17.74 14.84
CA ALA A 282 -3.10 -17.95 13.57
C ALA A 282 -2.47 -17.11 12.44
N ALA A 283 -2.20 -15.84 12.69
CA ALA A 283 -1.51 -14.98 11.73
C ALA A 283 -0.12 -15.54 11.36
N PHE A 284 0.63 -15.99 12.36
CA PHE A 284 1.94 -16.59 12.16
C PHE A 284 1.88 -17.87 11.30
N PHE A 285 0.96 -18.79 11.58
CA PHE A 285 0.84 -20.04 10.82
C PHE A 285 0.35 -19.81 9.39
N ILE A 286 -0.52 -18.83 9.16
CA ILE A 286 -0.94 -18.45 7.80
C ILE A 286 0.26 -17.90 7.03
N PHE A 287 1.06 -17.05 7.66
CA PHE A 287 2.24 -16.43 7.03
C PHE A 287 3.46 -17.37 6.96
N LEU A 288 3.48 -18.47 7.70
CA LEU A 288 4.63 -19.36 7.83
C LEU A 288 5.17 -19.89 6.48
N PRO A 289 4.34 -20.30 5.51
CA PRO A 289 4.85 -20.77 4.21
C PRO A 289 5.67 -19.70 3.49
N ASN A 290 5.19 -18.44 3.47
CA ASN A 290 5.92 -17.34 2.87
C ASN A 290 7.21 -17.00 3.65
N LEU A 291 7.15 -17.04 4.97
CA LEU A 291 8.33 -16.84 5.83
C LEU A 291 9.42 -17.87 5.53
N LEU A 292 9.06 -19.15 5.43
CA LEU A 292 10.01 -20.23 5.09
C LEU A 292 10.57 -20.07 3.68
N TRP A 293 9.76 -19.63 2.73
CA TRP A 293 10.20 -19.30 1.39
C TRP A 293 11.24 -18.17 1.39
N ASN A 294 10.98 -17.08 2.12
CA ASN A 294 11.93 -15.97 2.26
C ASN A 294 13.25 -16.42 2.90
N VAL A 295 13.21 -17.27 3.91
CA VAL A 295 14.43 -17.83 4.54
C VAL A 295 15.20 -18.68 3.52
N HIS A 296 14.51 -19.54 2.75
CA HIS A 296 15.14 -20.41 1.75
C HIS A 296 15.87 -19.61 0.65
N TYR A 297 15.27 -18.50 0.19
CA TYR A 297 15.84 -17.64 -0.85
C TYR A 297 16.66 -16.46 -0.27
N HIS A 298 17.08 -16.53 0.99
CA HIS A 298 17.96 -15.51 1.64
C HIS A 298 17.37 -14.10 1.68
N TRP A 299 16.07 -13.96 1.94
CA TRP A 299 15.35 -12.70 2.10
C TRP A 299 15.41 -11.78 0.88
N PRO A 300 14.94 -12.21 -0.29
CA PRO A 300 15.06 -11.46 -1.53
C PRO A 300 14.40 -10.08 -1.46
N PHE A 301 13.26 -9.95 -0.79
CA PHE A 301 12.60 -8.66 -0.57
C PHE A 301 13.48 -7.67 0.20
N VAL A 302 14.21 -8.14 1.20
CA VAL A 302 15.12 -7.28 1.98
C VAL A 302 16.30 -6.83 1.13
N GLU A 303 16.84 -7.70 0.30
CA GLU A 303 17.91 -7.38 -0.65
C GLU A 303 17.43 -6.33 -1.67
N LEU A 304 16.25 -6.54 -2.29
CA LEU A 304 15.61 -5.59 -3.18
C LEU A 304 15.49 -4.20 -2.54
N MET A 305 14.95 -4.12 -1.32
CA MET A 305 14.80 -2.84 -0.60
C MET A 305 16.14 -2.17 -0.28
N ARG A 306 17.19 -2.93 0.01
CA ARG A 306 18.54 -2.38 0.23
C ARG A 306 19.12 -1.80 -1.06
N ASN A 307 18.95 -2.50 -2.18
CA ASN A 307 19.46 -2.07 -3.48
C ASN A 307 18.75 -0.79 -3.94
N ILE A 308 17.41 -0.71 -3.86
CA ILE A 308 16.64 0.50 -4.16
C ILE A 308 17.15 1.71 -3.36
N ARG A 309 17.46 1.52 -2.07
CA ARG A 309 18.05 2.58 -1.23
C ARG A 309 19.47 2.95 -1.64
N ALA A 310 20.30 1.95 -1.93
CA ALA A 310 21.69 2.18 -2.33
C ALA A 310 21.79 2.97 -3.66
N GLU A 311 20.81 2.79 -4.55
CA GLU A 311 20.73 3.50 -5.82
C GLU A 311 20.04 4.89 -5.71
N GLY A 312 19.60 5.27 -4.51
CA GLY A 312 18.94 6.56 -4.29
C GLY A 312 17.56 6.69 -4.94
N ARG A 313 16.89 5.56 -5.22
CA ARG A 313 15.53 5.50 -5.79
C ARG A 313 14.43 5.65 -4.74
N ASP A 314 14.81 5.79 -3.47
CA ASP A 314 13.88 6.09 -2.38
C ASP A 314 13.23 7.47 -2.59
N VAL A 315 11.92 7.54 -2.40
CA VAL A 315 11.19 8.82 -2.41
C VAL A 315 11.26 9.43 -1.02
N VAL A 316 12.30 10.22 -0.74
CA VAL A 316 12.45 10.93 0.53
C VAL A 316 11.66 12.23 0.49
N LEU A 317 10.56 12.29 1.24
CA LEU A 317 9.72 13.48 1.34
C LEU A 317 9.91 14.18 2.69
N PRO A 318 10.03 15.51 2.73
CA PRO A 318 9.95 16.25 3.99
C PRO A 318 8.57 16.09 4.63
N LEU A 319 8.50 16.13 5.96
CA LEU A 319 7.28 15.89 6.73
C LEU A 319 6.05 16.69 6.25
N PRO A 320 6.16 18.00 5.94
CA PRO A 320 5.00 18.75 5.44
C PRO A 320 4.48 18.22 4.08
N GLN A 321 5.38 17.82 3.19
CA GLN A 321 4.99 17.27 1.88
C GLN A 321 4.37 15.87 2.04
N PHE A 322 4.97 15.01 2.88
CA PHE A 322 4.41 13.68 3.18
C PHE A 322 2.99 13.81 3.76
N PHE A 323 2.77 14.74 4.69
CA PHE A 323 1.45 15.02 5.24
C PHE A 323 0.48 15.61 4.19
N LEU A 324 0.95 16.54 3.36
CA LEU A 324 0.12 17.15 2.32
C LEU A 324 -0.34 16.12 1.28
N GLN A 325 0.54 15.18 0.92
CA GLN A 325 0.17 14.08 0.01
C GLN A 325 -0.97 13.22 0.56
N GLN A 326 -1.07 13.06 1.89
CA GLN A 326 -2.18 12.35 2.51
C GLN A 326 -3.54 13.01 2.24
N MET A 327 -3.57 14.35 2.14
CA MET A 327 -4.80 15.08 1.83
C MET A 327 -5.29 14.79 0.41
N PHE A 328 -4.36 14.74 -0.55
CA PHE A 328 -4.70 14.48 -1.96
C PHE A 328 -4.99 13.01 -2.24
N LEU A 329 -4.39 12.12 -1.50
CA LEU A 329 -4.53 10.67 -1.66
C LEU A 329 -6.00 10.21 -1.57
N VAL A 330 -6.73 10.79 -0.61
CA VAL A 330 -8.14 10.45 -0.34
C VAL A 330 -9.10 11.58 -0.71
N ASP A 331 -8.68 12.51 -1.55
CA ASP A 331 -9.35 13.75 -1.92
C ASP A 331 -9.33 14.81 -0.80
N LEU A 332 -8.82 16.00 -1.12
CA LEU A 332 -8.73 17.12 -0.19
C LEU A 332 -10.10 17.47 0.46
N ILE A 333 -11.19 17.31 -0.28
CA ILE A 333 -12.55 17.57 0.22
C ILE A 333 -12.95 16.58 1.32
N THR A 334 -12.37 15.38 1.35
CA THR A 334 -12.62 14.42 2.43
C THR A 334 -11.77 14.68 3.67
N ALA A 335 -10.75 15.53 3.59
CA ALA A 335 -9.85 15.81 4.72
C ALA A 335 -10.59 16.24 6.00
N PRO A 336 -11.61 17.13 5.96
CA PRO A 336 -12.39 17.45 7.15
C PRO A 336 -13.12 16.25 7.76
N ILE A 337 -13.45 15.23 6.95
CA ILE A 337 -14.15 14.03 7.43
C ILE A 337 -13.18 13.16 8.22
N TRP A 338 -12.05 12.74 7.62
CA TRP A 338 -11.12 11.85 8.29
C TRP A 338 -10.37 12.50 9.45
N LEU A 339 -10.05 13.81 9.37
CA LEU A 339 -9.45 14.54 10.49
C LEU A 339 -10.38 14.60 11.70
N ARG A 340 -11.68 14.86 11.49
CA ARG A 340 -12.68 14.77 12.56
C ARG A 340 -12.82 13.37 13.10
N GLY A 341 -12.71 12.35 12.23
CA GLY A 341 -12.72 10.94 12.63
C GLY A 341 -11.53 10.59 13.52
N LEU A 342 -10.33 10.98 13.13
CA LEU A 342 -9.12 10.81 13.92
C LEU A 342 -9.22 11.51 15.28
N PHE A 343 -9.60 12.80 15.26
CA PHE A 343 -9.79 13.55 16.48
C PHE A 343 -10.84 12.91 17.41
N ALA A 344 -11.94 12.45 16.86
CA ALA A 344 -13.00 11.83 17.64
C ALA A 344 -12.58 10.46 18.22
N LEU A 345 -11.85 9.64 17.47
CA LEU A 345 -11.30 8.39 17.97
C LEU A 345 -10.31 8.61 19.12
N LEU A 346 -9.49 9.68 19.05
CA LEU A 346 -8.50 9.98 20.09
C LEU A 346 -9.11 10.65 21.33
N PHE A 347 -10.07 11.58 21.15
CA PHE A 347 -10.45 12.50 22.23
C PHE A 347 -11.93 12.45 22.63
N SER A 348 -12.85 11.97 21.75
CA SER A 348 -14.28 11.92 22.07
C SER A 348 -14.60 10.90 23.16
N ALA A 349 -15.47 11.28 24.09
CA ALA A 349 -16.00 10.34 25.09
C ALA A 349 -16.82 9.22 24.44
N ARG A 350 -17.58 9.51 23.38
CA ARG A 350 -18.42 8.55 22.66
C ARG A 350 -17.61 7.42 22.01
N LEU A 351 -16.47 7.75 21.42
CA LEU A 351 -15.60 6.79 20.74
C LEU A 351 -14.42 6.32 21.61
N LYS A 352 -14.42 6.66 22.89
CA LYS A 352 -13.36 6.27 23.85
C LYS A 352 -13.01 4.77 23.84
N PRO A 353 -13.96 3.82 23.71
CA PRO A 353 -13.62 2.40 23.62
C PRO A 353 -12.72 2.05 22.43
N TYR A 354 -12.84 2.81 21.33
CA TYR A 354 -12.14 2.56 20.06
C TYR A 354 -10.88 3.41 19.86
N ARG A 355 -10.34 4.04 20.90
CA ARG A 355 -9.09 4.83 20.86
C ARG A 355 -7.91 4.06 20.30
N VAL A 356 -7.92 2.74 20.42
CA VAL A 356 -6.94 1.84 19.81
C VAL A 356 -6.77 2.14 18.32
N LEU A 357 -7.89 2.27 17.59
CA LEU A 357 -7.89 2.61 16.16
C LEU A 357 -7.40 4.05 15.92
N GLY A 358 -7.70 4.98 16.83
CA GLY A 358 -7.18 6.35 16.76
C GLY A 358 -5.66 6.39 16.87
N TRP A 359 -5.07 5.62 17.81
CA TRP A 359 -3.63 5.54 18.00
C TRP A 359 -2.89 4.80 16.87
N SER A 360 -3.55 3.87 16.17
CA SER A 360 -2.90 3.18 15.06
C SER A 360 -2.50 4.13 13.93
N TYR A 361 -3.26 5.22 13.68
CA TYR A 361 -2.92 6.20 12.63
C TYR A 361 -1.57 6.90 12.87
N PRO A 362 -1.34 7.61 13.99
CA PRO A 362 -0.05 8.29 14.20
C PRO A 362 1.12 7.30 14.25
N VAL A 363 0.90 6.06 14.71
CA VAL A 363 1.95 5.03 14.70
C VAL A 363 2.28 4.63 13.26
N CYS A 364 1.29 4.28 12.44
CA CYS A 364 1.50 3.93 11.02
C CYS A 364 2.14 5.10 10.26
N PHE A 365 1.63 6.31 10.46
CA PHE A 365 2.19 7.53 9.85
C PHE A 365 3.68 7.70 10.18
N THR A 366 4.03 7.58 11.47
CA THR A 366 5.42 7.74 11.92
C THR A 366 6.31 6.64 11.35
N VAL A 367 5.86 5.39 11.38
CA VAL A 367 6.64 4.26 10.85
C VAL A 367 6.90 4.43 9.35
N PHE A 368 5.87 4.72 8.54
CA PHE A 368 6.07 4.91 7.11
C PHE A 368 6.91 6.14 6.78
N PHE A 369 6.74 7.23 7.51
CA PHE A 369 7.58 8.41 7.35
C PHE A 369 9.06 8.13 7.64
N VAL A 370 9.36 7.49 8.78
CA VAL A 370 10.74 7.17 9.20
C VAL A 370 11.40 6.14 8.29
N LEU A 371 10.62 5.19 7.77
CA LEU A 371 11.11 4.16 6.86
C LEU A 371 11.18 4.63 5.39
N HIS A 372 10.90 5.91 5.10
CA HIS A 372 10.84 6.47 3.74
C HIS A 372 9.85 5.73 2.84
N GLY A 373 8.74 5.24 3.42
CA GLY A 373 7.68 4.59 2.67
C GLY A 373 6.97 5.56 1.73
N LYS A 374 6.52 5.05 0.59
CA LYS A 374 5.69 5.84 -0.33
C LYS A 374 4.42 6.31 0.38
N SER A 375 3.98 7.54 0.11
CA SER A 375 2.85 8.17 0.82
C SER A 375 1.55 7.34 0.80
N TYR A 376 1.30 6.61 -0.28
CA TYR A 376 0.12 5.78 -0.45
C TYR A 376 0.11 4.50 0.41
N TYR A 377 1.23 4.11 1.05
CA TYR A 377 1.24 2.98 2.00
C TYR A 377 0.36 3.24 3.22
N LEU A 378 0.04 4.51 3.49
CA LEU A 378 -0.88 4.87 4.57
C LEU A 378 -2.36 4.83 4.13
N ALA A 379 -2.65 4.69 2.82
CA ALA A 379 -4.02 4.69 2.31
C ALA A 379 -4.97 3.71 3.02
N PRO A 380 -4.56 2.48 3.36
CA PRO A 380 -5.46 1.50 3.97
C PRO A 380 -6.09 1.93 5.30
N VAL A 381 -5.51 2.92 6.00
CA VAL A 381 -6.02 3.36 7.31
C VAL A 381 -7.21 4.32 7.23
N TYR A 382 -7.36 5.05 6.12
CA TYR A 382 -8.36 6.13 6.03
C TYR A 382 -9.82 5.69 6.08
N PRO A 383 -10.25 4.53 5.53
CA PRO A 383 -11.66 4.16 5.55
C PRO A 383 -12.24 4.11 6.98
N MET A 384 -11.49 3.65 7.97
CA MET A 384 -11.97 3.67 9.37
C MET A 384 -12.06 5.09 9.95
N LEU A 385 -11.18 6.00 9.52
CA LEU A 385 -11.22 7.41 9.93
C LEU A 385 -12.39 8.14 9.26
N LEU A 386 -12.64 7.86 7.97
CA LEU A 386 -13.78 8.37 7.24
C LEU A 386 -15.10 7.88 7.86
N ALA A 387 -15.17 6.62 8.25
CA ALA A 387 -16.31 6.05 8.95
C ALA A 387 -16.59 6.76 10.28
N ALA A 388 -15.57 6.93 11.12
CA ALA A 388 -15.70 7.62 12.41
C ALA A 388 -16.07 9.09 12.23
N GLY A 389 -15.47 9.79 11.26
CA GLY A 389 -15.75 11.18 10.93
C GLY A 389 -17.17 11.42 10.43
N ALA A 390 -17.66 10.52 9.57
CA ALA A 390 -19.03 10.56 9.07
C ALA A 390 -20.07 10.48 10.20
N VAL A 391 -19.81 9.62 11.20
CA VAL A 391 -20.68 9.50 12.40
C VAL A 391 -20.70 10.80 13.21
N VAL A 392 -19.56 11.45 13.38
CA VAL A 392 -19.46 12.71 14.13
C VAL A 392 -20.15 13.85 13.37
N ILE A 393 -19.95 13.93 12.05
CA ILE A 393 -20.57 14.95 11.20
C ILE A 393 -22.09 14.79 11.20
N GLU A 394 -22.61 13.56 11.01
CA GLU A 394 -24.04 13.30 11.11
C GLU A 394 -24.61 13.73 12.45
N SER A 395 -23.94 13.36 13.55
CA SER A 395 -24.38 13.72 14.90
C SER A 395 -24.41 15.22 15.12
N ALA A 396 -23.43 15.96 14.56
CA ALA A 396 -23.37 17.42 14.65
C ALA A 396 -24.48 18.11 13.85
N ILE A 397 -24.79 17.59 12.64
CA ILE A 397 -25.86 18.14 11.79
C ILE A 397 -27.24 17.87 12.42
N ASP A 398 -27.45 16.66 12.95
CA ASP A 398 -28.74 16.26 13.53
C ASP A 398 -28.94 16.76 14.97
N GLY A 399 -27.94 17.44 15.55
CA GLY A 399 -28.02 17.99 16.91
C GLY A 399 -28.05 16.91 17.99
N ILE A 400 -27.42 15.76 17.76
CA ILE A 400 -27.40 14.64 18.69
C ILE A 400 -26.25 14.87 19.69
N LYS A 401 -26.58 15.07 20.97
CA LYS A 401 -25.61 15.06 22.09
C LYS A 401 -25.86 13.80 22.94
N ASP A 402 -24.78 13.07 23.23
CA ASP A 402 -24.79 11.88 24.11
C ASP A 402 -25.86 10.83 23.74
N GLY A 403 -26.18 10.71 22.45
CA GLY A 403 -27.17 9.76 21.94
C GLY A 403 -28.62 10.23 22.00
N GLN A 404 -28.89 11.40 22.59
CA GLN A 404 -30.22 12.00 22.66
C GLN A 404 -30.32 13.24 21.74
N LEU A 405 -31.50 13.45 21.14
CA LEU A 405 -31.80 14.67 20.40
C LEU A 405 -31.82 15.85 21.38
N ALA A 406 -30.85 16.75 21.25
CA ALA A 406 -30.88 18.01 21.99
C ALA A 406 -32.03 18.86 21.46
N ASN A 407 -32.83 19.45 22.39
CA ASN A 407 -34.03 20.21 22.08
C ASN A 407 -33.84 21.20 20.92
N ALA A 408 -34.68 21.08 19.92
CA ALA A 408 -35.16 22.10 18.97
C ALA A 408 -34.14 23.09 18.39
N ARG A 409 -33.07 22.64 17.74
CA ARG A 409 -32.44 23.46 16.69
C ARG A 409 -32.97 23.02 15.33
N PRO A 410 -33.25 23.96 14.38
CA PRO A 410 -33.69 23.58 13.06
C PRO A 410 -32.65 22.65 12.45
N ARG A 411 -33.10 21.45 12.03
CA ARG A 411 -32.25 20.47 11.39
C ARG A 411 -31.65 21.11 10.14
N ARG A 412 -30.32 21.27 10.10
CA ARG A 412 -29.60 21.80 8.95
C ARG A 412 -29.48 20.69 7.87
N THR A 413 -30.62 20.09 7.52
CA THR A 413 -30.68 18.97 6.57
C THR A 413 -30.14 19.33 5.20
N TRP A 414 -30.24 20.59 4.78
CA TRP A 414 -29.67 21.10 3.55
C TRP A 414 -28.14 20.91 3.49
N LEU A 415 -27.42 20.96 4.63
CA LEU A 415 -25.98 20.69 4.68
C LEU A 415 -25.64 19.26 4.22
N LYS A 416 -26.52 18.30 4.48
CA LYS A 416 -26.30 16.91 4.00
C LYS A 416 -26.29 16.86 2.48
N ALA A 417 -27.23 17.57 1.84
CA ALA A 417 -27.29 17.66 0.37
C ALA A 417 -26.06 18.37 -0.19
N VAL A 418 -25.66 19.50 0.40
CA VAL A 418 -24.47 20.26 -0.01
C VAL A 418 -23.21 19.38 0.07
N ILE A 419 -23.01 18.68 1.20
CA ILE A 419 -21.86 17.78 1.36
C ILE A 419 -21.84 16.71 0.27
N VAL A 420 -22.98 16.08 0.00
CA VAL A 420 -23.08 15.04 -1.05
C VAL A 420 -22.76 15.63 -2.43
N ILE A 421 -23.32 16.80 -2.78
CA ILE A 421 -23.06 17.45 -4.07
C ILE A 421 -21.57 17.78 -4.22
N VAL A 422 -20.94 18.37 -3.18
CA VAL A 422 -19.52 18.74 -3.21
C VAL A 422 -18.65 17.50 -3.37
N LEU A 423 -18.94 16.41 -2.65
CA LEU A 423 -18.20 15.15 -2.80
C LEU A 423 -18.33 14.58 -4.21
N LEU A 424 -19.54 14.50 -4.74
CA LEU A 424 -19.76 13.97 -6.09
C LEU A 424 -19.11 14.83 -7.17
N ALA A 425 -19.15 16.16 -7.02
CA ALA A 425 -18.49 17.08 -7.94
C ALA A 425 -16.95 16.91 -7.92
N SER A 426 -16.35 16.81 -6.73
CA SER A 426 -14.91 16.55 -6.56
C SER A 426 -14.53 15.20 -7.18
N GLY A 427 -15.26 14.14 -6.85
CA GLY A 427 -15.00 12.81 -7.39
C GLY A 427 -15.12 12.74 -8.90
N ALA A 428 -16.15 13.37 -9.49
CA ALA A 428 -16.31 13.44 -10.94
C ALA A 428 -15.16 14.21 -11.60
N HIS A 429 -14.67 15.28 -10.94
CA HIS A 429 -13.52 16.06 -11.41
C HIS A 429 -12.21 15.26 -11.33
N LEU A 430 -11.98 14.48 -10.28
CA LEU A 430 -10.70 13.77 -10.08
C LEU A 430 -10.68 12.36 -10.69
N ALA A 431 -11.83 11.75 -10.99
CA ALA A 431 -11.88 10.40 -11.51
C ALA A 431 -11.04 10.16 -12.78
N PRO A 432 -10.97 11.09 -13.77
CA PRO A 432 -10.12 10.90 -14.94
C PRO A 432 -8.61 10.80 -14.62
N VAL A 433 -8.18 11.32 -13.47
CA VAL A 433 -6.76 11.26 -13.07
C VAL A 433 -6.32 9.82 -12.76
N THR A 434 -7.23 8.99 -12.27
CA THR A 434 -6.90 7.65 -11.73
C THR A 434 -7.61 6.49 -12.43
N VAL A 435 -8.62 6.80 -13.26
CA VAL A 435 -9.37 5.82 -14.05
C VAL A 435 -9.32 6.25 -15.52
N PRO A 436 -9.07 5.35 -16.48
CA PRO A 436 -8.94 5.70 -17.90
C PRO A 436 -10.29 6.01 -18.54
N ILE A 437 -10.95 7.10 -18.06
CA ILE A 437 -12.25 7.57 -18.54
C ILE A 437 -12.10 8.26 -19.89
N LEU A 438 -11.04 9.05 -20.06
CA LEU A 438 -10.72 9.82 -21.26
C LEU A 438 -9.79 9.02 -22.19
N SER A 439 -9.80 9.34 -23.49
CA SER A 439 -8.69 8.89 -24.36
C SER A 439 -7.38 9.59 -23.99
N PRO A 440 -6.21 9.05 -24.36
CA PRO A 440 -4.92 9.65 -24.00
C PRO A 440 -4.82 11.14 -24.35
N ASP A 441 -5.21 11.55 -25.58
CA ASP A 441 -5.16 12.95 -26.01
C ASP A 441 -6.08 13.85 -25.20
N HIS A 442 -7.30 13.39 -24.94
CA HIS A 442 -8.25 14.14 -24.11
C HIS A 442 -7.76 14.22 -22.66
N PHE A 443 -7.08 13.19 -22.16
CA PHE A 443 -6.48 13.23 -20.84
C PHE A 443 -5.34 14.26 -20.77
N ILE A 444 -4.45 14.30 -21.75
CA ILE A 444 -3.37 15.29 -21.84
C ILE A 444 -3.95 16.73 -21.91
N ALA A 445 -5.02 16.93 -22.67
CA ALA A 445 -5.71 18.22 -22.70
C ALA A 445 -6.35 18.55 -21.34
N TYR A 446 -6.96 17.57 -20.69
CA TYR A 446 -7.58 17.71 -19.37
C TYR A 446 -6.55 18.08 -18.29
N THR A 447 -5.38 17.44 -18.27
CA THR A 447 -4.33 17.75 -17.26
C THR A 447 -3.86 19.21 -17.30
N LYS A 448 -3.93 19.86 -18.46
CA LYS A 448 -3.60 21.29 -18.61
C LYS A 448 -4.62 22.21 -17.90
N THR A 449 -5.82 21.71 -17.61
CA THR A 449 -6.87 22.47 -16.90
C THR A 449 -6.80 22.28 -15.37
N LEU A 450 -6.01 21.32 -14.90
CA LEU A 450 -5.87 21.07 -13.45
C LEU A 450 -5.11 22.21 -12.78
N PRO A 451 -5.53 22.64 -11.57
CA PRO A 451 -4.86 23.72 -10.84
C PRO A 451 -3.50 23.34 -10.28
N MET A 452 -3.13 22.07 -10.37
CA MET A 452 -1.88 21.52 -9.86
C MET A 452 -1.25 20.54 -10.85
N LYS A 453 0.08 20.46 -10.82
CA LYS A 453 0.81 19.43 -11.57
C LYS A 453 0.58 18.07 -10.91
N LEU A 454 0.37 17.05 -11.74
CA LEU A 454 0.29 15.67 -11.24
C LEU A 454 1.64 15.24 -10.64
N PRO A 455 1.65 14.43 -9.58
CA PRO A 455 2.88 13.97 -8.96
C PRO A 455 3.68 13.09 -9.93
N VAL A 456 4.98 13.28 -9.98
CA VAL A 456 5.92 12.35 -10.62
C VAL A 456 6.18 11.22 -9.63
N MET A 457 5.93 9.98 -10.03
CA MET A 457 6.03 8.83 -9.13
C MET A 457 7.46 8.31 -8.97
N GLU A 458 8.28 8.37 -10.03
CA GLU A 458 9.70 7.99 -10.04
C GLU A 458 10.50 8.99 -10.88
N HIS A 459 11.77 9.22 -10.54
CA HIS A 459 12.58 10.31 -11.11
C HIS A 459 12.85 10.20 -12.62
N ASP A 460 12.89 8.99 -13.17
CA ASP A 460 13.27 8.77 -14.58
C ASP A 460 12.10 8.86 -15.58
N HIS A 461 10.87 9.02 -15.09
CA HIS A 461 9.66 8.91 -15.92
C HIS A 461 9.09 10.25 -16.39
N ALA A 462 9.89 11.31 -16.43
CA ALA A 462 9.47 12.62 -16.95
C ALA A 462 9.35 12.68 -18.50
N ARG A 463 9.64 11.59 -19.21
CA ARG A 463 9.76 11.58 -20.69
C ARG A 463 8.45 11.30 -21.41
N ALA A 464 7.50 10.61 -20.79
CA ALA A 464 6.24 10.27 -21.42
C ALA A 464 5.23 11.43 -21.36
N ALA A 465 4.37 11.53 -22.37
CA ALA A 465 3.28 12.51 -22.40
C ALA A 465 2.21 12.27 -21.34
N LEU A 466 2.10 11.03 -20.84
CA LEU A 466 1.19 10.59 -19.79
C LEU A 466 1.96 10.41 -18.47
N PRO A 467 1.26 10.53 -17.32
CA PRO A 467 1.83 10.14 -16.04
C PRO A 467 2.11 8.63 -16.02
N GLN A 468 3.10 8.21 -15.24
CA GLN A 468 3.60 6.83 -15.20
C GLN A 468 2.50 5.77 -15.11
N TRP A 469 1.51 5.93 -14.23
CA TRP A 469 0.44 4.94 -14.05
C TRP A 469 -0.46 4.73 -15.28
N TYR A 470 -0.36 5.63 -16.27
CA TYR A 470 -0.98 5.47 -17.58
C TYR A 470 0.05 5.11 -18.65
N ALA A 471 1.23 5.74 -18.65
CA ALA A 471 2.28 5.48 -19.64
C ALA A 471 2.74 4.01 -19.63
N ASP A 472 2.86 3.41 -18.45
CA ASP A 472 3.20 1.98 -18.28
C ASP A 472 2.10 1.01 -18.78
N GLN A 473 1.01 1.50 -19.35
CA GLN A 473 -0.03 0.68 -19.97
C GLN A 473 0.09 0.61 -21.50
N PHE A 474 1.09 1.24 -22.09
CA PHE A 474 1.30 1.32 -23.54
C PHE A 474 2.67 0.78 -23.94
N GLY A 475 2.87 0.47 -25.23
CA GLY A 475 4.15 0.05 -25.81
C GLY A 475 4.37 -1.47 -25.82
N TRP A 476 3.64 -2.23 -25.03
CA TRP A 476 3.88 -3.66 -24.86
C TRP A 476 3.59 -4.49 -26.11
N GLN A 477 2.55 -4.14 -26.87
CA GLN A 477 2.18 -4.86 -28.10
C GLN A 477 3.22 -4.61 -29.20
N GLU A 478 3.75 -3.40 -29.28
CA GLU A 478 4.78 -2.97 -30.22
C GLU A 478 6.09 -3.72 -29.95
N ILE A 479 6.49 -3.85 -28.68
CA ILE A 479 7.68 -4.62 -28.27
C ILE A 479 7.53 -6.10 -28.61
N VAL A 480 6.39 -6.69 -28.33
CA VAL A 480 6.12 -8.11 -28.60
C VAL A 480 6.06 -8.38 -30.12
N ALA A 481 5.48 -7.47 -30.91
CA ALA A 481 5.40 -7.61 -32.34
C ALA A 481 6.81 -7.60 -32.99
N GLU A 482 7.70 -6.68 -32.58
CA GLU A 482 9.06 -6.63 -33.08
C GLU A 482 9.90 -7.84 -32.64
N THR A 483 9.66 -8.33 -31.39
CA THR A 483 10.26 -9.59 -30.90
C THR A 483 9.81 -10.79 -31.74
N ALA A 484 8.55 -10.82 -32.14
CA ALA A 484 8.00 -11.87 -33.01
C ALA A 484 8.59 -11.81 -34.43
N GLU A 485 8.87 -10.62 -34.96
CA GLU A 485 9.59 -10.44 -36.23
C GLU A 485 10.99 -11.07 -36.15
N ALA A 486 11.73 -10.77 -35.06
CA ALA A 486 13.04 -11.39 -34.81
C ALA A 486 12.94 -12.92 -34.71
N TRP A 487 11.94 -13.44 -34.02
CA TRP A 487 11.69 -14.89 -33.88
C TRP A 487 11.42 -15.56 -35.20
N ASN A 488 10.69 -14.90 -36.11
CA ASN A 488 10.34 -15.44 -37.42
C ASN A 488 11.54 -15.51 -38.40
N ARG A 489 12.62 -14.73 -38.16
CA ARG A 489 13.87 -14.80 -38.91
C ARG A 489 14.71 -16.03 -38.55
N ILE A 490 14.40 -16.72 -37.45
CA ILE A 490 15.12 -17.92 -37.03
C ILE A 490 14.52 -19.13 -37.75
N PRO A 491 15.34 -19.95 -38.45
CA PRO A 491 14.91 -21.21 -39.03
C PRO A 491 14.25 -22.12 -37.99
N ALA A 492 13.20 -22.83 -38.37
CA ALA A 492 12.39 -23.61 -37.42
C ALA A 492 13.22 -24.67 -36.65
N GLU A 493 14.23 -25.23 -37.29
CA GLU A 493 15.18 -26.19 -36.73
C GLU A 493 16.06 -25.60 -35.62
N ASP A 494 16.41 -24.29 -35.71
CA ASP A 494 17.27 -23.61 -34.77
C ASP A 494 16.49 -23.00 -33.57
N ARG A 495 15.18 -22.86 -33.70
CA ARG A 495 14.33 -22.17 -32.67
C ARG A 495 14.41 -22.83 -31.30
N LYS A 496 14.60 -24.16 -31.24
CA LYS A 496 14.69 -24.87 -29.95
C LYS A 496 15.88 -24.45 -29.08
N ASP A 497 16.96 -23.95 -29.72
CA ASP A 497 18.19 -23.55 -29.05
C ASP A 497 18.29 -22.04 -28.83
N CYS A 498 17.29 -21.28 -29.33
CA CYS A 498 17.23 -19.83 -29.25
C CYS A 498 16.28 -19.38 -28.09
N GLY A 499 16.76 -18.52 -27.20
CA GLY A 499 15.98 -17.91 -26.14
C GLY A 499 15.66 -16.43 -26.43
N ILE A 500 14.74 -15.86 -25.66
CA ILE A 500 14.43 -14.43 -25.68
C ILE A 500 14.85 -13.84 -24.33
N PHE A 501 15.72 -12.84 -24.32
CA PHE A 501 16.19 -12.17 -23.10
C PHE A 501 15.67 -10.73 -23.03
N ALA A 502 14.87 -10.46 -22.04
CA ALA A 502 14.31 -9.15 -21.74
C ALA A 502 15.08 -8.46 -20.60
N GLN A 503 15.14 -7.12 -20.63
CA GLN A 503 15.90 -6.37 -19.64
C GLN A 503 15.21 -6.31 -18.27
N ASP A 504 13.89 -6.25 -18.26
CA ASP A 504 13.09 -6.16 -17.04
C ASP A 504 11.92 -7.16 -17.04
N TYR A 505 11.24 -7.26 -15.89
CA TYR A 505 10.11 -8.15 -15.68
C TYR A 505 8.87 -7.78 -16.50
N GLY A 506 8.69 -6.49 -16.84
CA GLY A 506 7.56 -6.01 -17.64
C GLY A 506 7.67 -6.48 -19.08
N GLN A 507 8.84 -6.29 -19.72
CA GLN A 507 9.15 -6.80 -21.06
C GLN A 507 9.04 -8.33 -21.09
N ALA A 508 9.65 -9.02 -20.11
CA ALA A 508 9.60 -10.48 -20.02
C ALA A 508 8.15 -10.99 -19.89
N GLY A 509 7.37 -10.39 -19.00
CA GLY A 509 5.97 -10.75 -18.79
C GLY A 509 5.06 -10.42 -19.97
N ALA A 510 5.32 -9.32 -20.69
CA ALA A 510 4.62 -9.01 -21.93
C ALA A 510 4.87 -10.09 -23.01
N ILE A 511 6.12 -10.54 -23.15
CA ILE A 511 6.47 -11.64 -24.06
C ILE A 511 5.79 -12.93 -23.61
N ASP A 512 5.85 -13.31 -22.34
CA ASP A 512 5.24 -14.52 -21.80
C ASP A 512 3.73 -14.55 -21.97
N PHE A 513 3.06 -13.39 -21.89
CA PHE A 513 1.61 -13.32 -21.96
C PHE A 513 1.09 -13.03 -23.37
N LEU A 514 1.51 -11.91 -23.97
CA LEU A 514 1.05 -11.49 -25.30
C LEU A 514 1.73 -12.27 -26.42
N GLY A 515 2.98 -12.66 -26.23
CA GLY A 515 3.79 -13.39 -27.20
C GLY A 515 3.28 -14.81 -27.52
N ARG A 516 2.40 -15.37 -26.66
CA ARG A 516 1.72 -16.65 -26.94
C ARG A 516 0.96 -16.65 -28.26
N ALA A 517 0.36 -15.53 -28.61
CA ALA A 517 -0.37 -15.36 -29.87
C ALA A 517 0.55 -15.46 -31.10
N TYR A 518 1.84 -15.21 -30.92
CA TYR A 518 2.89 -15.29 -31.95
C TYR A 518 3.74 -16.56 -31.87
N GLY A 519 3.44 -17.49 -30.94
CA GLY A 519 4.20 -18.69 -30.71
C GLY A 519 5.60 -18.45 -30.14
N LEU A 520 5.80 -17.35 -29.40
CA LEU A 520 7.07 -17.05 -28.73
C LEU A 520 7.29 -17.97 -27.54
N PRO A 521 8.55 -18.43 -27.31
CA PRO A 521 8.90 -19.16 -26.09
C PRO A 521 8.90 -18.24 -24.87
N PRO A 522 8.84 -18.82 -23.65
CA PRO A 522 8.95 -18.03 -22.42
C PRO A 522 10.25 -17.24 -22.36
N ALA A 523 10.14 -15.97 -21.99
CA ALA A 523 11.26 -15.04 -21.88
C ALA A 523 12.18 -15.37 -20.69
N LEU A 524 13.40 -14.92 -20.81
CA LEU A 524 14.43 -14.90 -19.78
C LEU A 524 14.63 -13.47 -19.30
N SER A 525 14.81 -13.26 -18.01
CA SER A 525 15.26 -11.98 -17.47
C SER A 525 16.05 -12.17 -16.17
N GLY A 526 17.01 -11.31 -15.95
CA GLY A 526 17.74 -11.20 -14.69
C GLY A 526 16.98 -10.46 -13.59
N ASP A 527 15.83 -9.89 -13.92
CA ASP A 527 15.09 -9.02 -13.02
C ASP A 527 14.14 -9.79 -12.11
N ARG A 528 14.01 -9.33 -10.88
CA ARG A 528 13.11 -9.82 -9.84
C ARG A 528 12.96 -11.33 -9.83
N THR A 529 11.72 -11.85 -9.85
CA THR A 529 11.41 -13.27 -9.76
C THR A 529 11.86 -14.07 -11.01
N TYR A 530 11.96 -13.45 -12.17
CA TYR A 530 12.47 -14.07 -13.38
C TYR A 530 13.90 -14.61 -13.20
N PHE A 531 14.75 -13.91 -12.44
CA PHE A 531 16.07 -14.41 -12.09
C PHE A 531 16.03 -15.78 -11.39
N LEU A 532 15.05 -16.00 -10.49
CA LEU A 532 14.91 -17.25 -9.75
C LEU A 532 14.47 -18.43 -10.65
N TRP A 533 13.78 -18.14 -11.77
CA TRP A 533 13.38 -19.17 -12.73
C TRP A 533 14.55 -19.65 -13.62
N GLY A 534 15.67 -18.95 -13.59
CA GLY A 534 16.93 -19.37 -14.21
C GLY A 534 16.96 -19.26 -15.74
N PRO A 535 18.04 -19.76 -16.36
CA PRO A 535 18.26 -19.68 -17.80
C PRO A 535 17.44 -20.70 -18.61
N ARG A 536 16.52 -21.44 -17.99
CA ARG A 536 15.57 -22.39 -18.61
C ARG A 536 16.23 -23.40 -19.58
N GLY A 537 17.51 -23.73 -19.35
CA GLY A 537 18.25 -24.72 -20.16
C GLY A 537 18.87 -24.17 -21.44
N TYR A 538 18.66 -22.89 -21.78
CA TYR A 538 19.29 -22.28 -22.94
C TYR A 538 20.80 -22.14 -22.75
N SER A 539 21.57 -22.46 -23.79
CA SER A 539 23.03 -22.29 -23.77
C SER A 539 23.48 -20.82 -23.78
N GLY A 540 22.66 -19.98 -24.37
CA GLY A 540 22.98 -18.57 -24.62
C GLY A 540 23.65 -18.32 -25.98
N ASN A 541 23.90 -19.36 -26.77
CA ASN A 541 24.56 -19.22 -28.07
C ASN A 541 23.69 -18.60 -29.16
N CYS A 542 22.36 -18.64 -28.98
CA CYS A 542 21.37 -17.93 -29.78
C CYS A 542 20.37 -17.25 -28.84
N LEU A 543 20.34 -15.90 -28.89
CA LEU A 543 19.41 -15.10 -28.09
C LEU A 543 18.83 -13.98 -28.94
N ILE A 544 17.52 -13.76 -28.82
CA ILE A 544 16.90 -12.48 -29.13
C ILE A 544 17.04 -11.63 -27.87
N ILE A 545 17.61 -10.46 -27.98
CA ILE A 545 17.85 -9.55 -26.83
C ILE A 545 17.19 -8.22 -27.09
N LEU A 546 16.37 -7.80 -26.12
CA LEU A 546 15.79 -6.46 -26.08
C LEU A 546 16.78 -5.54 -25.35
N ASP A 547 17.37 -4.57 -26.06
CA ASP A 547 18.36 -3.63 -25.48
C ASP A 547 18.47 -2.38 -26.36
N ASP A 548 19.02 -1.29 -25.81
CA ASP A 548 19.27 -0.03 -26.53
C ASP A 548 20.70 0.06 -27.07
N SER A 549 21.59 -0.88 -26.73
CA SER A 549 23.01 -0.78 -27.01
C SER A 549 23.54 -1.88 -27.91
N ARG A 550 23.59 -1.61 -29.21
CA ARG A 550 24.26 -2.48 -30.20
C ARG A 550 25.71 -2.79 -29.83
N LYS A 551 26.47 -1.79 -29.36
CA LYS A 551 27.87 -1.97 -28.99
C LYS A 551 28.03 -3.05 -27.88
N ARG A 552 27.15 -3.06 -26.89
CA ARG A 552 27.16 -4.07 -25.82
C ARG A 552 26.93 -5.46 -26.38
N MET A 553 26.04 -5.60 -27.36
CA MET A 553 25.78 -6.89 -27.99
C MET A 553 26.99 -7.37 -28.80
N GLU A 554 27.67 -6.51 -29.54
CA GLU A 554 28.89 -6.82 -30.30
C GLU A 554 30.07 -7.24 -29.39
N GLU A 555 30.12 -6.75 -28.14
CA GLU A 555 31.10 -7.18 -27.13
C GLU A 555 30.83 -8.59 -26.61
N LEU A 556 29.57 -9.04 -26.61
CA LEU A 556 29.12 -10.29 -26.01
C LEU A 556 28.90 -11.42 -27.00
N PHE A 557 28.71 -11.11 -28.29
CA PHE A 557 28.40 -12.08 -29.34
C PHE A 557 29.27 -11.89 -30.58
N ASP A 558 29.52 -12.97 -31.33
CA ASP A 558 30.26 -12.93 -32.58
C ASP A 558 29.43 -12.34 -33.72
N HIS A 559 28.13 -12.64 -33.72
CA HIS A 559 27.20 -12.18 -34.75
C HIS A 559 26.02 -11.48 -34.09
N VAL A 560 25.84 -10.21 -34.46
CA VAL A 560 24.76 -9.36 -33.95
C VAL A 560 23.99 -8.79 -35.13
N GLU A 561 22.78 -9.28 -35.31
CA GLU A 561 21.85 -8.75 -36.30
C GLU A 561 20.89 -7.79 -35.57
N TYR A 562 20.87 -6.54 -35.97
CA TYR A 562 19.83 -5.61 -35.57
C TYR A 562 18.57 -5.88 -36.40
N VAL A 563 17.49 -6.30 -35.76
CA VAL A 563 16.24 -6.66 -36.42
C VAL A 563 15.41 -5.41 -36.69
N GLY A 564 15.26 -4.59 -35.68
CA GLY A 564 14.48 -3.35 -35.72
C GLY A 564 14.33 -2.74 -34.32
N THR A 565 13.51 -1.71 -34.28
CA THR A 565 13.08 -1.05 -33.03
C THR A 565 11.57 -1.16 -32.92
N SER A 566 11.05 -1.43 -31.73
CA SER A 566 9.59 -1.41 -31.52
C SER A 566 8.98 -0.10 -32.03
N ALA A 567 7.79 -0.19 -32.62
CA ALA A 567 7.13 0.98 -33.22
C ALA A 567 6.92 2.08 -32.16
N ASP A 568 7.13 3.34 -32.56
CA ASP A 568 6.95 4.51 -31.71
C ASP A 568 5.49 4.61 -31.22
N ASN A 569 5.36 4.73 -29.91
CA ASN A 569 4.08 4.98 -29.23
C ASN A 569 4.24 6.18 -28.29
N PRO A 570 3.73 7.37 -28.64
CA PRO A 570 3.99 8.60 -27.89
C PRO A 570 3.41 8.61 -26.48
N TYR A 571 2.59 7.61 -26.13
CA TYR A 571 1.98 7.45 -24.81
C TYR A 571 2.76 6.50 -23.92
N ALA A 572 3.63 5.67 -24.51
CA ALA A 572 4.39 4.64 -23.81
C ALA A 572 5.58 5.22 -23.05
N LEU A 573 5.89 4.61 -21.91
CA LEU A 573 7.14 4.84 -21.22
C LEU A 573 8.25 3.96 -21.81
N GLU A 574 7.98 2.66 -21.96
CA GLU A 574 8.82 1.71 -22.68
C GLU A 574 8.55 1.88 -24.20
N ASN A 575 9.43 2.61 -24.86
CA ASN A 575 9.24 3.02 -26.25
C ASN A 575 10.53 2.87 -27.04
N GLU A 576 10.43 2.60 -28.34
CA GLU A 576 11.56 2.48 -29.27
C GLU A 576 12.65 1.48 -28.78
N ILE A 577 12.23 0.33 -28.24
CA ILE A 577 13.13 -0.71 -27.74
C ILE A 577 13.79 -1.45 -28.91
N GLY A 578 15.13 -1.47 -28.94
CA GLY A 578 15.90 -2.19 -29.94
C GLY A 578 15.83 -3.72 -29.75
N VAL A 579 15.66 -4.45 -30.85
CA VAL A 579 15.61 -5.91 -30.87
C VAL A 579 16.79 -6.44 -31.69
N PHE A 580 17.59 -7.30 -31.06
CA PHE A 580 18.80 -7.85 -31.63
C PHE A 580 18.73 -9.39 -31.65
N LEU A 581 19.03 -10.00 -32.79
CA LEU A 581 19.28 -11.43 -32.90
C LEU A 581 20.79 -11.68 -32.78
N CYS A 582 21.20 -12.31 -31.68
CA CYS A 582 22.59 -12.50 -31.29
C CYS A 582 22.97 -13.98 -31.37
N ARG A 583 24.12 -14.30 -31.98
CA ARG A 583 24.65 -15.65 -32.09
C ARG A 583 26.15 -15.70 -31.80
N GLY A 584 26.64 -16.85 -31.32
CA GLY A 584 28.04 -17.03 -30.97
C GLY A 584 28.42 -16.32 -29.68
N ALA A 585 28.00 -16.87 -28.55
CA ALA A 585 28.24 -16.27 -27.23
C ALA A 585 29.75 -16.29 -26.87
N LYS A 586 30.32 -15.14 -26.56
CA LYS A 586 31.72 -14.98 -26.11
C LYS A 586 31.92 -15.21 -24.62
N PHE A 587 30.84 -15.34 -23.84
CA PHE A 587 30.84 -15.45 -22.38
C PHE A 587 30.76 -16.90 -21.87
N GLY A 588 30.92 -17.90 -22.74
CA GLY A 588 30.72 -19.30 -22.39
C GLY A 588 29.23 -19.70 -22.41
N THR A 589 28.69 -20.22 -21.30
CA THR A 589 27.28 -20.58 -21.24
C THR A 589 26.46 -19.58 -20.46
N LEU A 590 25.17 -19.49 -20.81
CA LEU A 590 24.24 -18.59 -20.10
C LEU A 590 24.13 -18.97 -18.60
N ALA A 591 24.22 -20.26 -18.26
CA ALA A 591 24.21 -20.72 -16.88
C ALA A 591 25.42 -20.19 -16.06
N GLN A 592 26.60 -20.09 -16.68
CA GLN A 592 27.79 -19.51 -16.04
C GLN A 592 27.67 -18.00 -15.86
N LEU A 593 27.04 -17.32 -16.81
CA LEU A 593 26.80 -15.88 -16.74
C LEU A 593 25.64 -15.52 -15.81
N TRP A 594 24.68 -16.42 -15.61
CA TRP A 594 23.41 -16.14 -14.92
C TRP A 594 23.54 -15.42 -13.57
N PRO A 595 24.45 -15.81 -12.65
CA PRO A 595 24.59 -15.10 -11.37
C PRO A 595 24.94 -13.60 -11.51
N GLN A 596 25.56 -13.21 -12.61
CA GLN A 596 25.96 -11.81 -12.88
C GLN A 596 24.82 -11.01 -13.51
N LEU A 597 23.78 -11.66 -14.00
CA LEU A 597 22.61 -11.04 -14.60
C LEU A 597 21.54 -10.65 -13.55
N LYS A 598 21.79 -10.93 -12.27
CA LYS A 598 20.87 -10.61 -11.19
C LYS A 598 20.63 -9.10 -11.11
N ARG A 599 19.37 -8.69 -11.23
CA ARG A 599 18.92 -7.29 -11.20
C ARG A 599 17.75 -7.15 -10.23
N TRP A 600 18.07 -6.99 -8.96
CA TRP A 600 17.09 -6.75 -7.91
C TRP A 600 17.23 -5.31 -7.42
N HIS A 601 16.64 -4.38 -8.16
CA HIS A 601 16.66 -2.94 -7.87
C HIS A 601 15.39 -2.20 -8.33
#